data_b4e57135d76f4f827f98dd880754c35c
#
_entry.id   b4e57135d76f4f827f98dd880754c35c
#
_cell.length_a   1.000
_cell.length_b   1.000
_cell.length_c   1.000
_cell.angle_alpha   90.00
_cell.angle_beta   90.00
_cell.angle_gamma   90.00
#
_symmetry.space_group_name_H-M   'P 1'
#
loop_
_entity.id
_entity.type
_entity.pdbx_description
1 polymer ?
#
loop_
_entity_poly.entity_id
_entity_poly.type
_entity_poly.pdbx_seq_one_letter_code
_entity_poly.pdbx_strand_id
1 'polypeptide(L)'
;ICENGHLRAYVMQGPQQKGDEAHQSLLELAGDRRSVVGALGLLIERGGFESLGLHVLGCDELLRDLLEERGLEGKPAHTSGTVTLVNFVQFMERLRPHFAEALGLEAAADMVFRQRGEQLVFGFGGDQLVAPDQGAAVELIFGTTDGREAELLDGGGRAGEALRQILPLPGLWHGPNYV
;
A
#
# COMPACT_ATOMS: atom_id res chain seq x y z
N ILE A 1 1.72 16.86 -16.48
CA ILE A 1 3.12 17.30 -16.64
C ILE A 1 3.65 16.66 -17.90
N CYS A 2 3.98 17.48 -18.89
CA CYS A 2 4.54 17.01 -20.17
C CYS A 2 5.94 17.59 -20.34
N GLU A 3 6.86 16.75 -20.82
CA GLU A 3 8.21 17.13 -21.20
C GLU A 3 8.48 16.66 -22.64
N ASN A 4 8.88 17.58 -23.52
CA ASN A 4 9.13 17.28 -24.94
C ASN A 4 7.97 16.55 -25.64
N GLY A 5 6.72 16.87 -25.29
CA GLY A 5 5.52 16.24 -25.83
C GLY A 5 5.17 14.87 -25.23
N HIS A 6 5.94 14.35 -24.28
CA HIS A 6 5.66 13.10 -23.57
C HIS A 6 5.09 13.36 -22.19
N LEU A 7 4.04 12.63 -21.82
CA LEU A 7 3.48 12.67 -20.48
C LEU A 7 4.48 12.02 -19.50
N ARG A 8 5.02 12.79 -18.56
CA ARG A 8 5.98 12.32 -17.53
C ARG A 8 5.29 11.96 -16.23
N ALA A 9 4.34 12.79 -15.85
CA ALA A 9 3.58 12.58 -14.63
C ALA A 9 2.22 13.30 -14.70
N TYR A 10 1.30 12.89 -13.85
CA TYR A 10 0.06 13.63 -13.64
C TYR A 10 -0.30 13.69 -12.16
N VAL A 11 -1.11 14.69 -11.83
CA VAL A 11 -1.71 14.88 -10.51
C VAL A 11 -3.17 15.18 -10.72
N MET A 12 -4.05 14.50 -10.01
CA MET A 12 -5.50 14.73 -10.03
C MET A 12 -5.92 15.43 -8.75
N GLN A 13 -6.58 16.58 -8.92
CA GLN A 13 -7.15 17.34 -7.80
C GLN A 13 -8.54 16.78 -7.46
N GLY A 14 -8.84 16.71 -6.17
CA GLY A 14 -10.17 16.44 -5.67
C GLY A 14 -11.11 17.63 -5.81
N PRO A 15 -12.41 17.42 -5.56
CA PRO A 15 -13.35 18.52 -5.48
C PRO A 15 -12.98 19.46 -4.33
N GLN A 16 -13.04 20.74 -4.60
CA GLN A 16 -12.80 21.76 -3.59
C GLN A 16 -13.95 21.75 -2.59
N GLN A 17 -13.64 21.71 -1.30
CA GLN A 17 -14.67 21.74 -0.26
C GLN A 17 -15.14 23.17 -0.06
N LYS A 18 -16.46 23.38 -0.07
CA LYS A 18 -17.05 24.67 0.17
C LYS A 18 -16.76 25.14 1.59
N GLY A 19 -16.08 26.27 1.73
CA GLY A 19 -15.68 26.85 3.02
C GLY A 19 -14.23 26.50 3.45
N ASP A 20 -13.53 25.70 2.66
CA ASP A 20 -12.10 25.42 2.84
C ASP A 20 -11.34 25.61 1.52
N GLU A 21 -11.44 26.82 0.99
CA GLU A 21 -10.88 27.17 -0.33
C GLU A 21 -9.34 27.27 -0.28
N ALA A 22 -8.78 27.38 0.92
CA ALA A 22 -7.33 27.44 1.14
C ALA A 22 -6.66 26.06 1.07
N HIS A 23 -7.43 24.96 1.21
CA HIS A 23 -6.95 23.60 1.16
C HIS A 23 -7.40 22.88 -0.11
N GLN A 24 -6.46 22.17 -0.76
CA GLN A 24 -6.74 21.31 -1.90
C GLN A 24 -6.29 19.88 -1.63
N SER A 25 -7.20 18.93 -1.71
CA SER A 25 -6.86 17.51 -1.68
C SER A 25 -6.48 17.00 -3.06
N LEU A 26 -5.46 16.14 -3.11
CA LEU A 26 -5.06 15.41 -4.31
C LEU A 26 -5.60 13.99 -4.22
N LEU A 27 -6.30 13.56 -5.26
CA LEU A 27 -6.91 12.23 -5.32
C LEU A 27 -5.93 11.17 -5.80
N GLU A 28 -5.09 11.55 -6.78
CA GLU A 28 -4.20 10.62 -7.44
C GLU A 28 -2.97 11.34 -7.98
N LEU A 29 -1.86 10.63 -8.01
CA LEU A 29 -0.64 11.07 -8.68
C LEU A 29 0.07 9.84 -9.27
N ALA A 30 0.67 10.00 -10.45
CA ALA A 30 1.45 8.94 -11.07
C ALA A 30 2.55 9.49 -11.99
N GLY A 31 3.53 8.64 -12.28
CA GLY A 31 4.65 8.93 -13.16
C GLY A 31 5.95 9.29 -12.43
N ASP A 32 6.80 10.07 -13.05
CA ASP A 32 8.09 10.48 -12.51
C ASP A 32 7.94 11.29 -11.22
N ARG A 33 8.49 10.82 -10.11
CA ARG A 33 8.29 11.38 -8.76
C ARG A 33 8.90 12.78 -8.62
N ARG A 34 10.03 13.05 -9.28
CA ARG A 34 10.64 14.38 -9.28
C ARG A 34 9.75 15.39 -10.01
N SER A 35 9.16 15.00 -11.13
CA SER A 35 8.19 15.81 -11.87
C SER A 35 6.92 16.06 -11.03
N VAL A 36 6.42 15.04 -10.32
CA VAL A 36 5.28 15.19 -9.40
C VAL A 36 5.59 16.25 -8.35
N VAL A 37 6.70 16.12 -7.62
CA VAL A 37 7.06 17.05 -6.54
C VAL A 37 7.27 18.47 -7.08
N GLY A 38 7.87 18.62 -8.26
CA GLY A 38 7.97 19.92 -8.93
C GLY A 38 6.61 20.55 -9.23
N ALA A 39 5.64 19.72 -9.65
CA ALA A 39 4.29 20.20 -9.94
C ALA A 39 3.50 20.60 -8.68
N LEU A 40 3.74 19.96 -7.52
CA LEU A 40 3.07 20.33 -6.27
C LEU A 40 3.35 21.79 -5.90
N GLY A 41 4.61 22.24 -6.02
CA GLY A 41 4.97 23.65 -5.82
C GLY A 41 4.23 24.60 -6.75
N LEU A 42 4.15 24.23 -8.04
CA LEU A 42 3.42 25.03 -9.03
C LEU A 42 1.91 25.07 -8.78
N LEU A 43 1.34 23.98 -8.26
CA LEU A 43 -0.08 23.93 -7.90
C LEU A 43 -0.40 24.87 -6.74
N ILE A 44 0.44 24.93 -5.70
CA ILE A 44 0.30 25.86 -4.59
C ILE A 44 0.37 27.29 -5.11
N GLU A 45 1.44 27.60 -5.84
CA GLU A 45 1.70 28.95 -6.34
C GLU A 45 0.57 29.46 -7.27
N ARG A 46 0.16 28.64 -8.24
CA ARG A 46 -0.86 29.03 -9.24
C ARG A 46 -2.28 28.89 -8.75
N GLY A 47 -2.54 27.93 -7.88
CA GLY A 47 -3.87 27.66 -7.32
C GLY A 47 -4.23 28.58 -6.18
N GLY A 48 -3.26 29.28 -5.60
CA GLY A 48 -3.47 30.14 -4.44
C GLY A 48 -3.84 29.34 -3.17
N PHE A 49 -3.49 28.05 -3.13
CA PHE A 49 -3.75 27.20 -1.97
C PHE A 49 -2.71 27.44 -0.88
N GLU A 50 -3.15 27.48 0.36
CA GLU A 50 -2.25 27.53 1.52
C GLU A 50 -1.70 26.15 1.87
N SER A 51 -2.45 25.09 1.52
CA SER A 51 -2.03 23.71 1.77
C SER A 51 -2.54 22.74 0.71
N LEU A 52 -1.76 21.67 0.48
CA LEU A 52 -2.15 20.52 -0.32
C LEU A 52 -2.15 19.26 0.55
N GLY A 53 -3.25 18.51 0.51
CA GLY A 53 -3.32 17.18 1.12
C GLY A 53 -3.06 16.11 0.07
N LEU A 54 -2.10 15.23 0.32
CA LEU A 54 -1.85 14.08 -0.54
C LEU A 54 -1.61 12.83 0.30
N HIS A 55 -2.01 11.68 -0.23
CA HIS A 55 -1.69 10.39 0.33
C HIS A 55 -0.49 9.80 -0.38
N VAL A 56 0.52 9.43 0.38
CA VAL A 56 1.73 8.76 -0.12
C VAL A 56 1.72 7.33 0.38
N LEU A 57 1.89 6.38 -0.53
CA LEU A 57 2.02 4.97 -0.14
C LEU A 57 3.30 4.77 0.65
N GLY A 58 3.25 3.95 1.71
CA GLY A 58 4.43 3.64 2.52
C GLY A 58 5.58 3.03 1.71
N CYS A 59 5.27 2.31 0.62
CA CYS A 59 6.24 1.72 -0.30
C CYS A 59 6.79 2.70 -1.35
N ASP A 60 6.26 3.92 -1.47
CA ASP A 60 6.77 4.94 -2.39
C ASP A 60 7.90 5.74 -1.72
N GLU A 61 9.00 5.04 -1.42
CA GLU A 61 10.16 5.60 -0.71
C GLU A 61 10.71 6.83 -1.42
N LEU A 62 10.85 6.76 -2.75
CA LEU A 62 11.37 7.88 -3.52
C LEU A 62 10.52 9.17 -3.37
N LEU A 63 9.20 9.04 -3.38
CA LEU A 63 8.33 10.20 -3.18
C LEU A 63 8.45 10.74 -1.76
N ARG A 64 8.50 9.86 -0.75
CA ARG A 64 8.70 10.28 0.65
C ARG A 64 10.00 11.04 0.82
N ASP A 65 11.11 10.46 0.37
CA ASP A 65 12.43 11.07 0.47
C ASP A 65 12.47 12.44 -0.20
N LEU A 66 11.90 12.57 -1.41
CA LEU A 66 11.81 13.83 -2.12
C LEU A 66 10.96 14.89 -1.40
N LEU A 67 9.94 14.50 -0.65
CA LEU A 67 9.13 15.40 0.17
C LEU A 67 9.88 15.80 1.45
N GLU A 68 10.53 14.84 2.12
CA GLU A 68 11.36 15.09 3.32
C GLU A 68 12.54 16.00 3.02
N GLU A 69 13.23 15.85 1.87
CA GLU A 69 14.28 16.77 1.40
C GLU A 69 13.80 18.23 1.31
N ARG A 70 12.49 18.44 1.21
CA ARG A 70 11.87 19.79 1.19
C ARG A 70 11.29 20.21 2.53
N GLY A 71 11.57 19.47 3.59
CA GLY A 71 11.07 19.74 4.94
C GLY A 71 9.58 19.43 5.12
N LEU A 72 9.01 18.58 4.26
CA LEU A 72 7.61 18.15 4.38
C LEU A 72 7.56 16.82 5.12
N GLU A 73 6.95 16.81 6.28
CA GLU A 73 6.77 15.62 7.10
C GLU A 73 5.38 15.02 6.90
N GLY A 74 5.34 13.71 6.59
CA GLY A 74 4.11 12.95 6.52
C GLY A 74 3.64 12.51 7.91
N LYS A 75 2.32 12.39 8.06
CA LYS A 75 1.72 11.73 9.24
C LYS A 75 1.14 10.40 8.79
N PRO A 76 1.31 9.32 9.59
CA PRO A 76 0.60 8.08 9.32
C PRO A 76 -0.91 8.35 9.20
N ALA A 77 -1.50 7.87 8.12
CA ALA A 77 -2.93 7.98 7.88
C ALA A 77 -3.51 6.59 7.64
N HIS A 78 -4.71 6.39 8.12
CA HIS A 78 -5.45 5.16 7.88
C HIS A 78 -6.22 5.29 6.57
N THR A 79 -6.17 4.25 5.76
CA THR A 79 -7.12 4.12 4.65
C THR A 79 -8.51 3.90 5.24
N SER A 80 -9.45 4.76 4.88
CA SER A 80 -10.86 4.52 5.18
C SER A 80 -11.40 3.51 4.17
N GLY A 81 -11.99 2.42 4.66
CA GLY A 81 -12.58 1.40 3.80
C GLY A 81 -12.50 0.02 4.42
N THR A 82 -13.28 -0.90 3.87
CA THR A 82 -13.28 -2.30 4.26
C THR A 82 -12.62 -3.13 3.17
N VAL A 83 -11.65 -3.95 3.54
CA VAL A 83 -11.02 -4.92 2.65
C VAL A 83 -11.61 -6.29 2.90
N THR A 84 -12.01 -6.97 1.85
CA THR A 84 -12.54 -8.34 1.91
C THR A 84 -11.81 -9.21 0.89
N LEU A 85 -11.31 -10.35 1.34
CA LEU A 85 -10.70 -11.36 0.47
C LEU A 85 -11.79 -12.27 -0.12
N VAL A 86 -12.16 -12.04 -1.38
CA VAL A 86 -13.21 -12.83 -2.05
C VAL A 86 -12.76 -14.28 -2.26
N ASN A 87 -11.47 -14.47 -2.61
CA ASN A 87 -10.88 -15.81 -2.79
C ASN A 87 -9.43 -15.75 -2.32
N PHE A 88 -9.21 -16.14 -1.08
CA PHE A 88 -7.90 -16.11 -0.43
C PHE A 88 -6.85 -16.89 -1.21
N VAL A 89 -7.14 -18.15 -1.55
CA VAL A 89 -6.15 -19.02 -2.21
C VAL A 89 -5.73 -18.44 -3.55
N GLN A 90 -6.70 -18.05 -4.38
CA GLN A 90 -6.42 -17.47 -5.68
C GLN A 90 -5.68 -16.12 -5.56
N PHE A 91 -6.01 -15.32 -4.56
CA PHE A 91 -5.31 -14.07 -4.29
C PHE A 91 -3.83 -14.31 -3.98
N MET A 92 -3.55 -15.20 -3.03
CA MET A 92 -2.18 -15.54 -2.64
C MET A 92 -1.38 -16.20 -3.79
N GLU A 93 -2.02 -17.06 -4.58
CA GLU A 93 -1.39 -17.67 -5.77
C GLU A 93 -0.99 -16.61 -6.82
N ARG A 94 -1.79 -15.57 -7.00
CA ARG A 94 -1.46 -14.46 -7.91
C ARG A 94 -0.29 -13.60 -7.42
N LEU A 95 -0.01 -13.62 -6.12
CA LEU A 95 1.13 -12.91 -5.51
C LEU A 95 2.43 -13.71 -5.56
N ARG A 96 2.46 -14.95 -6.08
CA ARG A 96 3.69 -15.75 -6.18
C ARG A 96 4.86 -15.04 -6.86
N PRO A 97 4.68 -14.25 -7.94
CA PRO A 97 5.79 -13.48 -8.50
C PRO A 97 6.42 -12.52 -7.48
N HIS A 98 5.59 -11.82 -6.69
CA HIS A 98 6.06 -10.94 -5.62
C HIS A 98 6.81 -11.72 -4.52
N PHE A 99 6.30 -12.90 -4.13
CA PHE A 99 7.00 -13.77 -3.18
C PHE A 99 8.32 -14.28 -3.73
N ALA A 100 8.39 -14.57 -5.03
CA ALA A 100 9.62 -15.02 -5.67
C ALA A 100 10.70 -13.93 -5.73
N GLU A 101 10.32 -12.66 -5.83
CA GLU A 101 11.24 -11.52 -5.76
C GLU A 101 11.89 -11.40 -4.38
N ALA A 102 11.14 -11.62 -3.31
CA ALA A 102 11.61 -11.48 -1.93
C ALA A 102 12.32 -12.75 -1.40
N LEU A 103 11.73 -13.92 -1.66
CA LEU A 103 12.16 -15.20 -1.07
C LEU A 103 13.00 -16.07 -2.01
N GLY A 104 12.98 -15.78 -3.32
CA GLY A 104 13.49 -16.66 -4.36
C GLY A 104 12.44 -17.65 -4.89
N LEU A 105 12.66 -18.15 -6.12
CA LEU A 105 11.68 -18.97 -6.85
C LEU A 105 11.34 -20.28 -6.13
N GLU A 106 12.33 -20.96 -5.56
CA GLU A 106 12.14 -22.25 -4.87
C GLU A 106 11.28 -22.06 -3.61
N ALA A 107 11.63 -21.08 -2.76
CA ALA A 107 10.89 -20.80 -1.54
C ALA A 107 9.45 -20.34 -1.82
N ALA A 108 9.27 -19.50 -2.83
CA ALA A 108 7.93 -19.08 -3.24
C ALA A 108 7.08 -20.25 -3.77
N ALA A 109 7.70 -21.24 -4.47
CA ALA A 109 7.00 -22.43 -4.95
C ALA A 109 6.57 -23.35 -3.79
N ASP A 110 7.37 -23.40 -2.72
CA ASP A 110 7.08 -24.23 -1.54
C ASP A 110 5.99 -23.66 -0.63
N MET A 111 5.60 -22.41 -0.82
CA MET A 111 4.48 -21.82 -0.06
C MET A 111 3.15 -22.49 -0.43
N VAL A 112 2.34 -22.77 0.58
CA VAL A 112 1.04 -23.42 0.44
C VAL A 112 -0.03 -22.55 1.06
N PHE A 113 -1.10 -22.28 0.31
CA PHE A 113 -2.24 -21.50 0.77
C PHE A 113 -3.50 -22.37 0.74
N ARG A 114 -4.22 -22.39 1.86
CA ARG A 114 -5.44 -23.20 2.00
C ARG A 114 -6.49 -22.45 2.79
N GLN A 115 -7.74 -22.76 2.51
CA GLN A 115 -8.88 -22.34 3.32
C GLN A 115 -9.55 -23.55 3.93
N ARG A 116 -9.80 -23.52 5.25
CA ARG A 116 -10.49 -24.59 6.00
C ARG A 116 -11.64 -23.96 6.79
N GLY A 117 -12.81 -23.93 6.18
CA GLY A 117 -13.93 -23.16 6.75
C GLY A 117 -13.60 -21.67 6.77
N GLU A 118 -13.64 -21.07 7.97
CA GLU A 118 -13.27 -19.67 8.16
C GLU A 118 -11.75 -19.45 8.29
N GLN A 119 -11.01 -20.50 8.62
CA GLN A 119 -9.56 -20.41 8.80
C GLN A 119 -8.81 -20.31 7.48
N LEU A 120 -7.84 -19.41 7.44
CA LEU A 120 -6.94 -19.20 6.31
C LEU A 120 -5.53 -19.64 6.72
N VAL A 121 -4.95 -20.57 5.95
CA VAL A 121 -3.71 -21.26 6.29
C VAL A 121 -2.61 -20.87 5.32
N PHE A 122 -1.49 -20.45 5.87
CA PHE A 122 -0.23 -20.18 5.17
C PHE A 122 0.77 -21.24 5.59
N GLY A 123 1.24 -22.05 4.66
CA GLY A 123 2.21 -23.12 4.92
C GLY A 123 3.54 -22.84 4.27
N PHE A 124 4.66 -23.14 4.95
CA PHE A 124 6.00 -23.09 4.42
C PHE A 124 6.96 -23.95 5.24
N GLY A 125 7.80 -24.75 4.58
CA GLY A 125 8.87 -25.52 5.23
C GLY A 125 8.38 -26.56 6.25
N GLY A 126 7.11 -27.02 6.14
CA GLY A 126 6.48 -27.92 7.08
C GLY A 126 5.69 -27.26 8.20
N ASP A 127 5.89 -25.97 8.43
CA ASP A 127 5.16 -25.18 9.42
C ASP A 127 3.92 -24.53 8.80
N GLN A 128 2.97 -24.13 9.66
CA GLN A 128 1.74 -23.47 9.24
C GLN A 128 1.45 -22.28 10.17
N LEU A 129 1.10 -21.16 9.57
CA LEU A 129 0.46 -20.06 10.25
C LEU A 129 -1.02 -20.09 9.90
N VAL A 130 -1.88 -20.00 10.91
CA VAL A 130 -3.32 -20.06 10.75
C VAL A 130 -3.94 -18.73 11.19
N ALA A 131 -4.50 -17.99 10.25
CA ALA A 131 -5.39 -16.89 10.58
C ALA A 131 -6.77 -17.45 10.93
N PRO A 132 -7.33 -17.14 12.11
CA PRO A 132 -8.56 -17.77 12.60
C PRO A 132 -9.78 -17.44 11.74
N ASP A 133 -9.76 -16.29 11.08
CA ASP A 133 -10.83 -15.79 10.23
C ASP A 133 -10.30 -14.88 9.13
N GLN A 134 -11.21 -14.38 8.31
CA GLN A 134 -10.88 -13.49 7.20
C GLN A 134 -10.34 -12.13 7.66
N GLY A 135 -10.82 -11.60 8.79
CA GLY A 135 -10.35 -10.33 9.35
C GLY A 135 -8.88 -10.41 9.73
N ALA A 136 -8.50 -11.44 10.50
CA ALA A 136 -7.11 -11.70 10.88
C ALA A 136 -6.20 -11.91 9.65
N ALA A 137 -6.69 -12.57 8.61
CA ALA A 137 -5.91 -12.72 7.37
C ALA A 137 -5.74 -11.40 6.62
N VAL A 138 -6.74 -10.54 6.60
CA VAL A 138 -6.65 -9.19 6.01
C VAL A 138 -5.66 -8.34 6.80
N GLU A 139 -5.73 -8.36 8.13
CA GLU A 139 -4.76 -7.68 9.00
C GLU A 139 -3.33 -8.17 8.75
N LEU A 140 -3.14 -9.48 8.62
CA LEU A 140 -1.85 -10.07 8.32
C LEU A 140 -1.30 -9.62 6.95
N ILE A 141 -2.16 -9.63 5.92
CA ILE A 141 -1.75 -9.36 4.54
C ILE A 141 -1.49 -7.87 4.29
N PHE A 142 -2.32 -6.99 4.85
CA PHE A 142 -2.28 -5.55 4.58
C PHE A 142 -1.74 -4.72 5.75
N GLY A 143 -1.44 -5.37 6.85
CA GLY A 143 -0.98 -4.72 8.07
C GLY A 143 -2.10 -4.10 8.89
N THR A 144 -1.74 -3.75 10.12
CA THR A 144 -2.59 -3.01 11.04
C THR A 144 -1.86 -1.74 11.48
N THR A 145 -2.61 -0.81 12.03
CA THR A 145 -2.04 0.44 12.52
C THR A 145 -1.34 0.31 13.86
N ASP A 146 -1.64 -0.74 14.59
CA ASP A 146 -1.12 -1.06 15.91
C ASP A 146 -0.11 -2.23 15.91
N GLY A 147 0.19 -2.78 14.72
CA GLY A 147 1.20 -3.82 14.55
C GLY A 147 0.80 -5.20 15.08
N ARG A 148 -0.50 -5.46 15.27
CA ARG A 148 -1.00 -6.78 15.76
C ARG A 148 -0.68 -7.94 14.82
N GLU A 149 -0.45 -7.68 13.54
CA GLU A 149 0.00 -8.68 12.58
C GLU A 149 1.32 -9.34 13.01
N ALA A 150 2.18 -8.62 13.73
CA ALA A 150 3.43 -9.17 14.24
C ALA A 150 3.21 -10.35 15.21
N GLU A 151 2.19 -10.27 16.06
CA GLU A 151 1.85 -11.34 17.01
C GLU A 151 1.39 -12.61 16.29
N LEU A 152 0.61 -12.45 15.21
CA LEU A 152 0.19 -13.58 14.38
C LEU A 152 1.39 -14.25 13.70
N LEU A 153 2.33 -13.46 13.20
CA LEU A 153 3.55 -13.96 12.55
C LEU A 153 4.46 -14.74 13.50
N ASP A 154 4.55 -14.33 14.77
CA ASP A 154 5.37 -14.98 15.78
C ASP A 154 4.97 -16.44 16.04
N GLY A 155 3.69 -16.75 15.95
CA GLY A 155 3.17 -18.10 16.14
C GLY A 155 3.39 -19.07 14.97
N GLY A 156 3.84 -18.59 13.80
CA GLY A 156 3.85 -19.33 12.55
C GLY A 156 5.15 -20.09 12.21
N GLY A 157 6.17 -20.09 13.07
CA GLY A 157 7.45 -20.71 12.79
C GLY A 157 8.06 -20.25 11.45
N ARG A 158 8.55 -21.18 10.63
CA ARG A 158 9.13 -20.86 9.30
C ARG A 158 8.14 -20.17 8.37
N ALA A 159 6.85 -20.49 8.46
CA ALA A 159 5.83 -19.81 7.68
C ALA A 159 5.71 -18.35 8.12
N GLY A 160 5.72 -18.06 9.42
CA GLY A 160 5.74 -16.70 9.94
C GLY A 160 7.00 -15.91 9.56
N GLU A 161 8.17 -16.54 9.61
CA GLU A 161 9.44 -15.92 9.20
C GLU A 161 9.47 -15.58 7.70
N ALA A 162 8.96 -16.46 6.84
CA ALA A 162 8.85 -16.20 5.41
C ALA A 162 7.86 -15.06 5.13
N LEU A 163 6.70 -15.08 5.80
CA LEU A 163 5.68 -14.05 5.61
C LEU A 163 6.15 -12.66 6.06
N ARG A 164 6.99 -12.54 7.09
CA ARG A 164 7.58 -11.24 7.51
C ARG A 164 8.42 -10.56 6.44
N GLN A 165 8.98 -11.33 5.51
CA GLN A 165 9.80 -10.77 4.44
C GLN A 165 8.96 -10.19 3.30
N ILE A 166 7.68 -10.55 3.22
CA ILE A 166 6.79 -10.23 2.10
C ILE A 166 5.53 -9.47 2.52
N LEU A 167 5.19 -9.48 3.81
CA LEU A 167 4.03 -8.79 4.36
C LEU A 167 4.45 -7.73 5.38
N PRO A 168 3.67 -6.67 5.57
CA PRO A 168 2.41 -6.42 4.87
C PRO A 168 2.64 -6.03 3.40
N LEU A 169 1.65 -6.34 2.57
CA LEU A 169 1.63 -5.82 1.20
C LEU A 169 1.51 -4.30 1.24
N PRO A 170 2.15 -3.59 0.29
CA PRO A 170 2.00 -2.15 0.19
C PRO A 170 0.52 -1.79 0.09
N GLY A 171 0.11 -0.83 0.90
CA GLY A 171 -1.28 -0.49 1.15
C GLY A 171 -2.10 -0.25 -0.11
N LEU A 172 -3.37 -0.59 -0.02
CA LEU A 172 -4.33 -0.36 -1.08
C LEU A 172 -4.50 1.15 -1.30
N TRP A 173 -4.33 1.58 -2.53
CA TRP A 173 -4.58 2.95 -2.93
C TRP A 173 -6.07 3.14 -3.26
N HIS A 174 -6.68 4.18 -2.70
CA HIS A 174 -7.98 4.66 -3.14
C HIS A 174 -7.77 5.61 -4.31
N GLY A 175 -7.82 5.08 -5.52
CA GLY A 175 -7.82 5.89 -6.74
C GLY A 175 -9.23 6.41 -7.05
N PRO A 176 -9.40 7.15 -8.15
CA PRO A 176 -10.66 7.74 -8.58
C PRO A 176 -11.77 6.72 -8.92
N ASN A 177 -11.50 5.44 -8.78
CA ASN A 177 -12.49 4.37 -8.93
C ASN A 177 -13.43 4.23 -7.72
N TYR A 178 -13.29 5.07 -6.71
CA TYR A 178 -14.18 5.19 -5.56
C TYR A 178 -15.16 6.36 -5.78
N VAL A 179 -16.05 6.19 -6.73
CA VAL A 179 -17.21 7.08 -6.89
C VAL A 179 -18.46 6.29 -6.57
#